data_6720b18b6968693619f26c75601cadd3
#
_entry.id   6720b18b6968693619f26c75601cadd3
#
_cell.length_a   1.000
_cell.length_b   1.000
_cell.length_c   1.000
_cell.angle_alpha   90.00
_cell.angle_beta   90.00
_cell.angle_gamma   90.00
#
_symmetry.space_group_name_H-M   'P 1'
#
loop_
_entity.id
_entity.type
_entity.pdbx_description
1 polymer ?
#
loop_
_entity_poly.entity_id
_entity_poly.type
_entity_poly.pdbx_seq_one_letter_code
_entity_poly.pdbx_strand_id
1 'polypeptide(L)'
;MATETGRDDFIISIRSAFLNKGTRQKFSLFTLLLVSIFVLSLEYFRTGPVDQFRSITKDIIFKGSFIISSPFIFVKDKYLLFQDHIDMYEQYENLKKKDLKFKNLEYENQFYKEENYRLKKIIDENSLASNEYVVTKVLLDQKSPYLKSIIINKGFKHGIKNGSSVTESSYYVGKIIDVNHLTSRVLLAGDLNSKIPIIVEPGGVSAILSGNGNDLNAELEYLPINNSIKDGYIVYTSGIDGKIKGGIPVGKIFLNNDKKLVKFFTDFTQIKFVKVNK
;
A
#
# COMPACT_ATOMS: atom_id res chain seq x y z
N MET A 1 53.34 40.32 56.63
CA MET A 1 54.22 40.75 55.50
C MET A 1 53.85 39.93 54.26
N ALA A 2 52.83 40.27 53.60
CA ALA A 2 52.44 39.63 52.27
C ALA A 2 51.29 40.35 51.63
N THR A 3 51.41 41.60 51.19
CA THR A 3 50.37 42.31 50.44
C THR A 3 50.89 43.39 49.45
N GLU A 4 52.18 43.42 49.17
CA GLU A 4 52.72 44.41 48.23
C GLU A 4 53.09 43.86 46.84
N THR A 5 53.23 42.56 46.65
CA THR A 5 53.68 41.97 45.38
C THR A 5 52.58 42.00 44.28
N GLY A 6 51.30 41.96 44.61
CA GLY A 6 50.22 41.93 43.60
C GLY A 6 49.93 43.24 42.86
N ARG A 7 50.29 44.37 43.47
CA ARG A 7 50.05 45.71 42.84
C ARG A 7 51.13 46.08 41.86
N ASP A 8 52.36 45.69 42.16
CA ASP A 8 53.51 45.97 41.27
C ASP A 8 53.46 45.14 40.01
N ASP A 9 53.05 43.85 40.13
CA ASP A 9 52.90 42.97 38.96
C ASP A 9 51.77 43.44 38.00
N PHE A 10 50.70 44.01 38.55
CA PHE A 10 49.63 44.55 37.72
C PHE A 10 50.06 45.84 37.01
N ILE A 11 50.84 46.71 37.67
CA ILE A 11 51.40 47.94 37.10
C ILE A 11 52.47 47.58 36.04
N ILE A 12 53.28 46.57 36.28
CA ILE A 12 54.31 46.10 35.34
C ILE A 12 53.63 45.45 34.10
N SER A 13 52.55 44.68 34.28
CA SER A 13 51.83 44.10 33.14
C SER A 13 51.14 45.16 32.27
N ILE A 14 50.56 46.16 32.88
CA ILE A 14 50.00 47.32 32.14
C ILE A 14 51.08 48.08 31.40
N ARG A 15 52.23 48.34 32.07
CA ARG A 15 53.35 49.08 31.49
C ARG A 15 54.02 48.30 30.35
N SER A 16 54.14 46.98 30.46
CA SER A 16 54.67 46.12 29.40
C SER A 16 53.75 46.04 28.19
N ALA A 17 52.45 46.06 28.40
CA ALA A 17 51.45 46.12 27.31
C ALA A 17 51.51 47.45 26.52
N PHE A 18 51.92 48.54 27.18
CA PHE A 18 51.99 49.84 26.53
C PHE A 18 53.38 50.17 25.95
N LEU A 19 54.47 49.47 26.34
CA LEU A 19 55.86 49.81 26.00
C LEU A 19 56.54 48.88 25.01
N ASN A 20 55.90 47.78 24.59
CA ASN A 20 56.58 46.85 23.67
C ASN A 20 56.51 47.36 22.21
N LYS A 21 57.60 47.96 21.79
CA LYS A 21 57.88 48.48 20.47
C LYS A 21 58.29 47.35 19.54
N GLY A 22 57.35 46.86 18.80
CA GLY A 22 57.68 45.94 17.72
C GLY A 22 56.68 44.85 17.42
N THR A 23 55.54 45.23 16.84
CA THR A 23 54.84 44.43 15.83
C THR A 23 53.64 45.19 15.29
N ARG A 24 53.32 45.06 14.02
CA ARG A 24 52.36 45.82 13.27
C ARG A 24 50.85 45.54 13.63
N GLN A 25 50.57 45.26 14.87
CA GLN A 25 49.20 45.14 15.39
C GLN A 25 49.07 45.92 16.71
N LYS A 26 49.30 47.20 16.66
CA LYS A 26 49.00 48.06 17.79
C LYS A 26 47.76 48.90 17.55
N PHE A 27 46.62 48.20 17.43
CA PHE A 27 45.44 48.78 18.00
C PHE A 27 45.56 48.59 19.51
N SER A 28 46.10 49.56 20.18
CA SER A 28 46.17 49.59 21.62
C SER A 28 44.76 49.32 22.16
N LEU A 29 44.59 48.45 23.15
CA LEU A 29 43.34 48.25 23.90
C LEU A 29 42.69 49.61 24.25
N PHE A 30 43.53 50.61 24.50
CA PHE A 30 43.12 51.98 24.78
C PHE A 30 42.48 52.65 23.57
N THR A 31 42.98 52.49 22.35
CA THR A 31 42.33 53.06 21.16
C THR A 31 40.99 52.36 20.85
N LEU A 32 40.91 51.03 21.11
CA LEU A 32 39.64 50.28 20.98
C LEU A 32 38.60 50.72 22.03
N LEU A 33 39.07 50.98 23.27
CA LEU A 33 38.22 51.48 24.34
C LEU A 33 37.74 52.92 24.05
N LEU A 34 38.64 53.80 23.55
CA LEU A 34 38.28 55.13 23.11
C LEU A 34 37.27 55.12 21.95
N VAL A 35 37.47 54.26 20.96
CA VAL A 35 36.55 54.10 19.85
C VAL A 35 35.19 53.61 20.35
N SER A 36 35.16 52.67 21.29
CA SER A 36 33.93 52.15 21.90
C SER A 36 33.18 53.26 22.66
N ILE A 37 33.86 54.03 23.48
CA ILE A 37 33.29 55.17 24.21
C ILE A 37 32.79 56.25 23.22
N PHE A 38 33.53 56.51 22.16
CA PHE A 38 33.13 57.45 21.10
C PHE A 38 31.88 57.00 20.38
N VAL A 39 31.75 55.73 20.02
CA VAL A 39 30.55 55.14 19.40
C VAL A 39 29.37 55.24 20.37
N LEU A 40 29.52 54.90 21.65
CA LEU A 40 28.49 55.03 22.66
C LEU A 40 28.07 56.50 22.87
N SER A 41 29.04 57.47 22.84
CA SER A 41 28.77 58.89 22.92
C SER A 41 27.98 59.41 21.71
N LEU A 42 28.29 58.91 20.48
CA LEU A 42 27.52 59.24 19.28
C LEU A 42 26.07 58.66 19.35
N GLU A 43 25.86 57.54 20.01
CA GLU A 43 24.52 56.97 20.21
C GLU A 43 23.70 57.79 21.22
N TYR A 44 24.35 58.36 22.25
CA TYR A 44 23.70 59.20 23.24
C TYR A 44 23.28 60.59 22.68
N PHE A 45 24.11 61.19 21.83
CA PHE A 45 23.83 62.48 21.13
C PHE A 45 22.99 62.23 19.87
N ARG A 46 21.74 61.87 19.96
CA ARG A 46 20.78 61.71 18.84
C ARG A 46 20.84 62.86 17.81
N THR A 47 21.90 62.93 17.04
CA THR A 47 22.03 63.92 15.96
C THR A 47 21.61 63.32 14.63
N GLY A 48 20.87 64.04 13.82
CA GLY A 48 20.28 63.61 12.54
C GLY A 48 21.18 62.82 11.56
N PRO A 49 22.50 63.12 11.47
CA PRO A 49 23.41 62.32 10.63
C PRO A 49 23.64 60.90 11.11
N VAL A 50 23.49 60.61 12.41
CA VAL A 50 23.66 59.27 12.97
C VAL A 50 22.49 58.34 12.60
N ASP A 51 21.26 58.87 12.53
CA ASP A 51 20.11 58.10 12.10
C ASP A 51 20.16 57.72 10.61
N GLN A 52 20.74 58.58 9.78
CA GLN A 52 20.97 58.27 8.37
C GLN A 52 22.04 57.16 8.23
N PHE A 53 23.13 57.21 9.01
CA PHE A 53 24.15 56.14 9.01
C PHE A 53 23.60 54.82 9.51
N ARG A 54 22.73 54.85 10.50
CA ARG A 54 22.05 53.65 11.06
C ARG A 54 21.06 53.05 10.06
N SER A 55 20.36 53.87 9.27
CA SER A 55 19.46 53.36 8.22
C SER A 55 20.25 52.70 7.08
N ILE A 56 21.35 53.32 6.65
CA ILE A 56 22.21 52.75 5.61
C ILE A 56 22.86 51.45 6.05
N THR A 57 23.35 51.36 7.31
CA THR A 57 23.93 50.13 7.84
C THR A 57 22.88 49.00 7.95
N LYS A 58 21.66 49.32 8.38
CA LYS A 58 20.57 48.32 8.37
C LYS A 58 20.24 47.83 6.96
N ASP A 59 20.15 48.74 6.00
CA ASP A 59 19.89 48.38 4.59
C ASP A 59 20.99 47.53 3.99
N ILE A 60 22.26 47.82 4.33
CA ILE A 60 23.40 47.00 3.88
C ILE A 60 23.37 45.60 4.52
N ILE A 61 23.02 45.51 5.80
CA ILE A 61 22.92 44.21 6.50
C ILE A 61 21.75 43.40 5.92
N PHE A 62 20.57 44.01 5.74
CA PHE A 62 19.40 43.33 5.18
C PHE A 62 19.62 42.91 3.72
N LYS A 63 20.14 43.78 2.87
CA LYS A 63 20.45 43.46 1.47
C LYS A 63 21.62 42.52 1.36
N GLY A 64 22.66 42.66 2.20
CA GLY A 64 23.80 41.78 2.25
C GLY A 64 23.40 40.35 2.71
N SER A 65 22.53 40.22 3.71
CA SER A 65 21.98 38.96 4.16
C SER A 65 21.23 38.22 3.04
N PHE A 66 20.45 38.94 2.26
CA PHE A 66 19.72 38.36 1.13
C PHE A 66 20.65 37.88 0.01
N ILE A 67 21.72 38.65 -0.28
CA ILE A 67 22.73 38.26 -1.29
C ILE A 67 23.53 37.02 -0.85
N ILE A 68 23.84 36.90 0.44
CA ILE A 68 24.58 35.75 0.98
C ILE A 68 23.73 34.50 1.07
N SER A 69 22.44 34.62 1.40
CA SER A 69 21.52 33.47 1.52
C SER A 69 20.98 32.97 0.18
N SER A 70 20.87 33.88 -0.83
CA SER A 70 20.34 33.56 -2.15
C SER A 70 21.10 32.42 -2.88
N PRO A 71 22.44 32.41 -2.98
CA PRO A 71 23.14 31.30 -3.65
C PRO A 71 23.01 29.98 -2.94
N PHE A 72 22.88 29.99 -1.62
CA PHE A 72 22.72 28.74 -0.85
C PHE A 72 21.36 28.08 -1.07
N ILE A 73 20.28 28.87 -1.12
CA ILE A 73 18.93 28.39 -1.43
C ILE A 73 18.89 27.84 -2.86
N PHE A 74 19.47 28.56 -3.80
CA PHE A 74 19.52 28.14 -5.20
C PHE A 74 20.27 26.82 -5.39
N VAL A 75 21.40 26.63 -4.71
CA VAL A 75 22.18 25.38 -4.76
C VAL A 75 21.41 24.24 -4.11
N LYS A 76 20.74 24.48 -2.97
CA LYS A 76 19.90 23.49 -2.30
C LYS A 76 18.74 23.02 -3.19
N ASP A 77 18.03 23.95 -3.81
CA ASP A 77 16.89 23.63 -4.69
C ASP A 77 17.37 22.83 -5.93
N LYS A 78 18.52 23.20 -6.49
CA LYS A 78 19.11 22.45 -7.61
C LYS A 78 19.58 21.05 -7.20
N TYR A 79 20.12 20.91 -5.99
CA TYR A 79 20.53 19.62 -5.46
C TYR A 79 19.32 18.70 -5.22
N LEU A 80 18.22 19.21 -4.65
CA LEU A 80 16.97 18.46 -4.47
C LEU A 80 16.37 18.03 -5.81
N LEU A 81 16.31 18.94 -6.79
CA LEU A 81 15.85 18.62 -8.15
C LEU A 81 16.72 17.52 -8.81
N PHE A 82 18.02 17.54 -8.55
CA PHE A 82 18.92 16.51 -9.09
C PHE A 82 18.67 15.15 -8.41
N GLN A 83 18.45 15.15 -7.11
CA GLN A 83 18.11 13.93 -6.35
C GLN A 83 16.78 13.35 -6.79
N ASP A 84 15.76 14.20 -6.92
CA ASP A 84 14.43 13.78 -7.44
C ASP A 84 14.54 13.19 -8.86
N HIS A 85 15.45 13.72 -9.67
CA HIS A 85 15.66 13.23 -11.03
C HIS A 85 16.34 11.84 -11.05
N ILE A 86 17.27 11.59 -10.13
CA ILE A 86 17.90 10.27 -9.97
C ILE A 86 16.87 9.26 -9.47
N ASP A 87 16.08 9.61 -8.44
CA ASP A 87 15.05 8.75 -7.88
C ASP A 87 13.97 8.41 -8.92
N MET A 88 13.59 9.41 -9.74
CA MET A 88 12.65 9.20 -10.84
C MET A 88 13.22 8.27 -11.92
N TYR A 89 14.51 8.38 -12.23
CA TYR A 89 15.17 7.48 -13.18
C TYR A 89 15.22 6.04 -12.66
N GLU A 90 15.53 5.85 -11.36
CA GLU A 90 15.52 4.54 -10.73
C GLU A 90 14.11 3.91 -10.71
N GLN A 91 13.10 4.73 -10.40
CA GLN A 91 11.70 4.30 -10.47
C GLN A 91 11.29 3.91 -11.89
N TYR A 92 11.71 4.67 -12.89
CA TYR A 92 11.45 4.37 -14.29
C TYR A 92 12.09 3.04 -14.73
N GLU A 93 13.35 2.79 -14.37
CA GLU A 93 14.03 1.52 -14.64
C GLU A 93 13.35 0.34 -13.95
N ASN A 94 12.91 0.53 -12.70
CA ASN A 94 12.16 -0.48 -11.95
C ASN A 94 10.78 -0.77 -12.56
N LEU A 95 10.07 0.27 -13.02
CA LEU A 95 8.81 0.13 -13.73
C LEU A 95 9.00 -0.60 -15.07
N LYS A 96 10.03 -0.26 -15.82
CA LYS A 96 10.37 -0.94 -17.08
C LYS A 96 10.69 -2.42 -16.89
N LYS A 97 11.44 -2.77 -15.83
CA LYS A 97 11.70 -4.17 -15.46
C LYS A 97 10.42 -4.91 -15.08
N LYS A 98 9.52 -4.24 -14.34
CA LYS A 98 8.20 -4.80 -13.99
C LYS A 98 7.33 -5.01 -15.24
N ASP A 99 7.30 -4.05 -16.17
CA ASP A 99 6.54 -4.15 -17.42
C ASP A 99 7.00 -5.33 -18.27
N LEU A 100 8.32 -5.49 -18.42
CA LEU A 100 8.89 -6.64 -19.12
C LEU A 100 8.53 -7.97 -18.44
N LYS A 101 8.57 -8.02 -17.12
CA LYS A 101 8.14 -9.21 -16.36
C LYS A 101 6.65 -9.49 -16.52
N PHE A 102 5.82 -8.44 -16.54
CA PHE A 102 4.39 -8.58 -16.80
C PHE A 102 4.11 -9.13 -18.19
N LYS A 103 4.77 -8.61 -19.22
CA LYS A 103 4.63 -9.09 -20.59
C LYS A 103 5.04 -10.57 -20.72
N ASN A 104 6.13 -10.95 -20.08
CA ASN A 104 6.55 -12.36 -20.09
C ASN A 104 5.52 -13.26 -19.41
N LEU A 105 4.98 -12.85 -18.26
CA LEU A 105 3.92 -13.59 -17.57
C LEU A 105 2.61 -13.64 -18.38
N GLU A 106 2.32 -12.60 -19.14
CA GLU A 106 1.16 -12.56 -20.03
C GLU A 106 1.32 -13.57 -21.18
N TYR A 107 2.47 -13.61 -21.83
CA TYR A 107 2.76 -14.61 -22.88
C TYR A 107 2.73 -16.05 -22.33
N GLU A 108 3.32 -16.27 -21.17
CA GLU A 108 3.30 -17.57 -20.49
C GLU A 108 1.86 -17.99 -20.14
N ASN A 109 1.06 -17.08 -19.60
CA ASN A 109 -0.36 -17.31 -19.29
C ASN A 109 -1.17 -17.62 -20.57
N GLN A 110 -0.90 -16.92 -21.65
CA GLN A 110 -1.54 -17.17 -22.93
C GLN A 110 -1.16 -18.55 -23.48
N PHE A 111 0.11 -18.92 -23.40
CA PHE A 111 0.58 -20.25 -23.79
C PHE A 111 -0.14 -21.35 -22.99
N TYR A 112 -0.19 -21.26 -21.66
CA TYR A 112 -0.87 -22.25 -20.84
C TYR A 112 -2.38 -22.29 -21.06
N LYS A 113 -3.01 -21.17 -21.38
CA LYS A 113 -4.43 -21.13 -21.77
C LYS A 113 -4.67 -21.93 -23.06
N GLU A 114 -3.85 -21.74 -24.07
CA GLU A 114 -3.96 -22.44 -25.33
C GLU A 114 -3.67 -23.94 -25.18
N GLU A 115 -2.67 -24.30 -24.38
CA GLU A 115 -2.37 -25.69 -24.09
C GLU A 115 -3.50 -26.37 -23.30
N ASN A 116 -4.02 -25.69 -22.28
CA ASN A 116 -5.17 -26.17 -21.53
C ASN A 116 -6.42 -26.35 -22.42
N TYR A 117 -6.62 -25.42 -23.35
CA TYR A 117 -7.68 -25.54 -24.34
C TYR A 117 -7.50 -26.77 -25.23
N ARG A 118 -6.28 -27.03 -25.73
CA ARG A 118 -5.97 -28.24 -26.53
C ARG A 118 -6.19 -29.51 -25.76
N LEU A 119 -5.70 -29.56 -24.50
CA LEU A 119 -5.89 -30.72 -23.62
C LEU A 119 -7.38 -31.00 -23.34
N LYS A 120 -8.15 -29.95 -23.08
CA LYS A 120 -9.61 -30.07 -22.91
C LYS A 120 -10.30 -30.57 -24.15
N LYS A 121 -9.88 -30.10 -25.34
CA LYS A 121 -10.42 -30.58 -26.61
C LYS A 121 -10.14 -32.06 -26.85
N ILE A 122 -8.97 -32.56 -26.41
CA ILE A 122 -8.61 -33.98 -26.51
C ILE A 122 -9.44 -34.83 -25.55
N ILE A 123 -9.70 -34.30 -24.33
CA ILE A 123 -10.46 -35.07 -23.30
C ILE A 123 -11.97 -35.04 -23.58
N ASP A 124 -12.46 -33.96 -24.17
CA ASP A 124 -13.90 -33.74 -24.26
C ASP A 124 -14.26 -33.09 -25.63
N GLU A 125 -14.35 -33.94 -26.67
CA GLU A 125 -14.72 -33.48 -28.02
C GLU A 125 -16.11 -32.81 -28.08
N ASN A 126 -16.88 -32.82 -26.99
CA ASN A 126 -18.24 -32.30 -26.93
C ASN A 126 -18.46 -31.14 -25.93
N SER A 127 -17.50 -30.70 -25.14
CA SER A 127 -17.73 -29.61 -24.18
C SER A 127 -17.23 -28.26 -24.65
N LEU A 128 -17.60 -27.83 -25.85
CA LEU A 128 -17.74 -26.40 -26.16
C LEU A 128 -18.96 -25.86 -25.40
N ALA A 129 -18.96 -25.98 -24.07
CA ALA A 129 -19.90 -25.24 -23.24
C ALA A 129 -19.58 -23.76 -23.43
N SER A 130 -20.36 -23.10 -24.28
CA SER A 130 -20.39 -21.66 -24.36
C SER A 130 -20.40 -21.09 -22.94
N ASN A 131 -19.49 -20.16 -22.64
CA ASN A 131 -19.43 -19.46 -21.36
C ASN A 131 -20.64 -18.50 -21.25
N GLU A 132 -21.84 -19.05 -21.33
CA GLU A 132 -23.08 -18.30 -21.13
C GLU A 132 -23.27 -18.06 -19.65
N TYR A 133 -23.00 -16.85 -19.24
CA TYR A 133 -23.36 -16.34 -17.92
C TYR A 133 -24.45 -15.27 -18.04
N VAL A 134 -25.26 -15.18 -17.00
CA VAL A 134 -26.25 -14.12 -16.85
C VAL A 134 -25.88 -13.22 -15.71
N VAL A 135 -25.69 -11.92 -15.99
CA VAL A 135 -25.49 -10.93 -14.93
C VAL A 135 -26.83 -10.55 -14.33
N THR A 136 -26.92 -10.51 -13.02
CA THR A 136 -28.15 -10.21 -12.30
C THR A 136 -27.90 -9.42 -11.02
N LYS A 137 -28.89 -8.61 -10.65
CA LYS A 137 -28.90 -7.87 -9.39
C LYS A 137 -29.38 -8.76 -8.24
N VAL A 138 -28.80 -8.63 -7.09
CA VAL A 138 -29.30 -9.19 -5.82
C VAL A 138 -30.50 -8.34 -5.38
N LEU A 139 -31.65 -8.99 -5.15
CA LEU A 139 -32.87 -8.33 -4.72
C LEU A 139 -33.00 -8.26 -3.19
N LEU A 140 -32.67 -9.34 -2.54
CA LEU A 140 -32.82 -9.51 -1.10
C LEU A 140 -31.67 -10.34 -0.55
N ASP A 141 -30.99 -9.80 0.43
CA ASP A 141 -30.06 -10.52 1.29
C ASP A 141 -30.84 -10.95 2.53
N GLN A 142 -31.28 -12.20 2.55
CA GLN A 142 -32.07 -12.71 3.65
C GLN A 142 -31.11 -13.31 4.68
N LYS A 143 -30.74 -12.52 5.68
CA LYS A 143 -30.04 -13.00 6.88
C LYS A 143 -30.99 -13.82 7.73
N SER A 144 -31.18 -15.09 7.36
CA SER A 144 -31.83 -16.07 8.22
C SER A 144 -30.79 -16.71 9.15
N PRO A 145 -31.05 -16.94 10.42
CA PRO A 145 -30.14 -17.68 11.28
C PRO A 145 -29.96 -19.16 10.85
N TYR A 146 -30.86 -19.65 10.01
CA TYR A 146 -30.87 -21.06 9.57
C TYR A 146 -30.46 -21.26 8.10
N LEU A 147 -30.49 -20.21 7.26
CA LEU A 147 -30.16 -20.31 5.85
C LEU A 147 -29.53 -19.02 5.35
N LYS A 148 -28.26 -19.06 4.99
CA LYS A 148 -27.57 -17.95 4.36
C LYS A 148 -27.79 -18.01 2.85
N SER A 149 -28.71 -17.23 2.36
CA SER A 149 -29.10 -17.20 0.95
C SER A 149 -29.41 -15.81 0.48
N ILE A 150 -29.20 -15.56 -0.81
CA ILE A 150 -29.61 -14.31 -1.49
C ILE A 150 -30.63 -14.65 -2.59
N ILE A 151 -31.49 -13.69 -2.89
CA ILE A 151 -32.45 -13.79 -4.01
C ILE A 151 -31.98 -12.89 -5.14
N ILE A 152 -31.92 -13.43 -6.34
CA ILE A 152 -31.48 -12.74 -7.55
C ILE A 152 -32.68 -12.49 -8.51
N ASN A 153 -32.60 -11.38 -9.26
CA ASN A 153 -33.66 -10.94 -10.19
C ASN A 153 -33.57 -11.63 -11.56
N LYS A 154 -33.30 -12.92 -11.58
CA LYS A 154 -33.35 -13.76 -12.78
C LYS A 154 -33.77 -15.18 -12.36
N GLY A 155 -34.57 -15.84 -13.21
CA GLY A 155 -35.09 -17.16 -12.96
C GLY A 155 -35.14 -18.01 -14.22
N PHE A 156 -36.05 -18.99 -14.24
CA PHE A 156 -36.21 -19.94 -15.34
C PHE A 156 -36.35 -19.27 -16.71
N LYS A 157 -37.14 -18.19 -16.83
CA LYS A 157 -37.30 -17.41 -18.07
C LYS A 157 -35.97 -16.94 -18.66
N HIS A 158 -34.91 -16.83 -17.84
CA HIS A 158 -33.60 -16.34 -18.24
C HIS A 158 -32.60 -17.48 -18.47
N GLY A 159 -33.06 -18.74 -18.43
CA GLY A 159 -32.24 -19.91 -18.65
C GLY A 159 -31.43 -20.36 -17.41
N ILE A 160 -31.76 -19.87 -16.20
CA ILE A 160 -31.13 -20.30 -14.95
C ILE A 160 -31.63 -21.68 -14.56
N LYS A 161 -30.70 -22.54 -14.13
CA LYS A 161 -30.97 -23.92 -13.73
C LYS A 161 -30.60 -24.13 -12.27
N ASN A 162 -31.21 -25.10 -11.63
CA ASN A 162 -30.86 -25.52 -10.29
C ASN A 162 -29.43 -26.16 -10.30
N GLY A 163 -28.61 -25.81 -9.35
CA GLY A 163 -27.21 -26.24 -9.25
C GLY A 163 -26.21 -25.32 -9.98
N SER A 164 -26.66 -24.35 -10.78
CA SER A 164 -25.80 -23.39 -11.44
C SER A 164 -24.92 -22.65 -10.44
N SER A 165 -23.64 -22.47 -10.77
CA SER A 165 -22.70 -21.72 -9.96
C SER A 165 -22.92 -20.22 -10.10
N VAL A 166 -22.77 -19.51 -8.99
CA VAL A 166 -22.90 -18.05 -8.89
C VAL A 166 -21.57 -17.46 -8.47
N THR A 167 -21.15 -16.42 -9.18
CA THR A 167 -19.88 -15.71 -8.95
C THR A 167 -20.08 -14.22 -8.83
N GLU A 168 -19.27 -13.56 -8.02
CA GLU A 168 -19.08 -12.12 -8.02
C GLU A 168 -17.70 -11.81 -8.60
N SER A 169 -17.65 -10.97 -9.63
CA SER A 169 -16.42 -10.75 -10.41
C SER A 169 -15.87 -12.05 -10.98
N SER A 170 -14.94 -12.70 -10.30
CA SER A 170 -14.35 -13.99 -10.67
C SER A 170 -14.37 -15.01 -9.53
N TYR A 171 -14.90 -14.64 -8.36
CA TYR A 171 -14.88 -15.46 -7.15
C TYR A 171 -16.19 -16.16 -6.93
N TYR A 172 -16.15 -17.35 -6.37
CA TYR A 172 -17.33 -18.16 -6.07
C TYR A 172 -18.12 -17.54 -4.91
N VAL A 173 -19.44 -17.44 -5.12
CA VAL A 173 -20.40 -16.94 -4.14
C VAL A 173 -21.25 -18.07 -3.58
N GLY A 174 -21.74 -18.93 -4.44
CA GLY A 174 -22.68 -19.98 -4.06
C GLY A 174 -23.26 -20.73 -5.23
N LYS A 175 -24.34 -21.49 -4.98
CA LYS A 175 -25.07 -22.25 -6.01
C LYS A 175 -26.56 -21.96 -5.96
N ILE A 176 -27.21 -22.07 -7.11
CA ILE A 176 -28.67 -21.98 -7.21
C ILE A 176 -29.30 -23.22 -6.58
N ILE A 177 -30.17 -23.02 -5.61
CA ILE A 177 -30.93 -24.12 -4.95
C ILE A 177 -32.42 -24.12 -5.27
N ASP A 178 -32.93 -22.97 -5.72
CA ASP A 178 -34.34 -22.84 -6.09
C ASP A 178 -34.49 -21.87 -7.24
N VAL A 179 -35.35 -22.19 -8.21
CA VAL A 179 -35.55 -21.40 -9.43
C VAL A 179 -37.02 -21.17 -9.64
N ASN A 180 -37.46 -19.92 -9.47
CA ASN A 180 -38.79 -19.45 -9.83
C ASN A 180 -38.81 -18.88 -11.25
N HIS A 181 -39.97 -18.45 -11.73
CA HIS A 181 -40.11 -17.94 -13.08
C HIS A 181 -39.20 -16.74 -13.39
N LEU A 182 -39.12 -15.72 -12.50
CA LEU A 182 -38.37 -14.49 -12.66
C LEU A 182 -37.19 -14.32 -11.66
N THR A 183 -37.20 -15.10 -10.60
CA THR A 183 -36.20 -15.00 -9.50
C THR A 183 -35.59 -16.34 -9.21
N SER A 184 -34.42 -16.37 -8.57
CA SER A 184 -33.81 -17.60 -8.10
C SER A 184 -33.17 -17.36 -6.71
N ARG A 185 -33.06 -18.43 -5.94
CA ARG A 185 -32.41 -18.44 -4.64
C ARG A 185 -31.02 -19.06 -4.75
N VAL A 186 -30.04 -18.33 -4.24
CA VAL A 186 -28.64 -18.75 -4.19
C VAL A 186 -28.30 -19.14 -2.76
N LEU A 187 -27.82 -20.33 -2.53
CA LEU A 187 -27.22 -20.75 -1.26
C LEU A 187 -25.77 -20.28 -1.24
N LEU A 188 -25.40 -19.49 -0.25
CA LEU A 188 -24.05 -18.96 -0.10
C LEU A 188 -23.06 -20.05 0.34
N ALA A 189 -21.80 -19.91 -0.02
CA ALA A 189 -20.75 -20.85 0.33
C ALA A 189 -20.53 -21.00 1.83
N GLY A 190 -20.82 -19.95 2.62
CA GLY A 190 -20.71 -19.97 4.08
C GLY A 190 -21.88 -20.61 4.82
N ASP A 191 -22.98 -21.01 4.12
CA ASP A 191 -24.14 -21.63 4.75
C ASP A 191 -23.81 -23.02 5.31
N LEU A 192 -24.41 -23.40 6.45
CA LEU A 192 -24.23 -24.73 7.09
C LEU A 192 -24.61 -25.90 6.18
N ASN A 193 -25.52 -25.70 5.25
CA ASN A 193 -25.96 -26.72 4.29
C ASN A 193 -25.15 -26.69 2.98
N SER A 194 -24.18 -25.76 2.88
CA SER A 194 -23.35 -25.63 1.69
C SER A 194 -22.19 -26.61 1.74
N LYS A 195 -22.20 -27.57 0.81
CA LYS A 195 -21.09 -28.49 0.56
C LYS A 195 -20.67 -28.37 -0.89
N ILE A 196 -19.40 -28.07 -1.11
CA ILE A 196 -18.83 -27.74 -2.42
C ILE A 196 -17.60 -28.60 -2.64
N PRO A 197 -17.56 -29.44 -3.70
CA PRO A 197 -16.35 -30.12 -4.09
C PRO A 197 -15.30 -29.14 -4.57
N ILE A 198 -14.10 -29.21 -3.98
CA ILE A 198 -13.01 -28.26 -4.24
C ILE A 198 -11.69 -28.97 -4.54
N ILE A 199 -10.78 -28.22 -5.11
CA ILE A 199 -9.37 -28.59 -5.28
C ILE A 199 -8.51 -27.51 -4.63
N VAL A 200 -7.52 -27.93 -3.87
CA VAL A 200 -6.53 -27.04 -3.24
C VAL A 200 -5.25 -27.04 -4.06
N GLU A 201 -4.82 -25.88 -4.50
CA GLU A 201 -3.58 -25.68 -5.26
C GLU A 201 -2.55 -24.84 -4.48
N PRO A 202 -1.25 -25.14 -4.64
CA PRO A 202 -0.65 -26.17 -5.47
C PRO A 202 -0.78 -27.57 -4.84
N GLY A 203 -0.88 -28.60 -5.68
CA GLY A 203 -0.89 -29.99 -5.26
C GLY A 203 -2.12 -30.78 -5.66
N GLY A 204 -3.18 -30.14 -6.19
CA GLY A 204 -4.38 -30.81 -6.70
C GLY A 204 -5.14 -31.63 -5.64
N VAL A 205 -5.06 -31.20 -4.36
CA VAL A 205 -5.71 -31.96 -3.28
C VAL A 205 -7.21 -31.73 -3.31
N SER A 206 -7.97 -32.81 -3.56
CA SER A 206 -9.43 -32.76 -3.54
C SER A 206 -9.97 -32.82 -2.11
N ALA A 207 -11.01 -32.01 -1.84
CA ALA A 207 -11.71 -31.97 -0.57
C ALA A 207 -13.15 -31.50 -0.76
N ILE A 208 -13.91 -31.47 0.33
CA ILE A 208 -15.22 -30.80 0.40
C ILE A 208 -15.09 -29.56 1.26
N LEU A 209 -15.48 -28.42 0.69
CA LEU A 209 -15.65 -27.20 1.45
C LEU A 209 -17.03 -27.20 2.09
N SER A 210 -17.09 -27.20 3.41
CA SER A 210 -18.32 -27.17 4.19
C SER A 210 -18.49 -25.79 4.84
N GLY A 211 -19.58 -25.13 4.57
CA GLY A 211 -19.92 -23.90 5.26
C GLY A 211 -20.15 -24.16 6.76
N ASN A 212 -19.70 -23.26 7.59
CA ASN A 212 -19.80 -23.36 9.06
C ASN A 212 -20.72 -22.29 9.67
N GLY A 213 -21.54 -21.65 8.83
CA GLY A 213 -22.40 -20.54 9.26
C GLY A 213 -21.68 -19.20 9.41
N ASN A 214 -20.42 -19.10 9.02
CA ASN A 214 -19.65 -17.85 9.05
C ASN A 214 -19.60 -17.24 7.62
N ASP A 215 -19.64 -15.90 7.54
CA ASP A 215 -19.55 -15.18 6.28
C ASP A 215 -18.11 -15.01 5.79
N LEU A 216 -17.13 -15.26 6.63
CA LEU A 216 -15.72 -15.02 6.34
C LEU A 216 -14.94 -16.27 5.99
N ASN A 217 -15.38 -17.45 6.49
CA ASN A 217 -14.63 -18.69 6.32
C ASN A 217 -15.51 -19.93 6.31
N ALA A 218 -14.93 -21.03 5.83
CA ALA A 218 -15.54 -22.36 5.82
C ALA A 218 -14.50 -23.42 6.23
N GLU A 219 -14.97 -24.62 6.54
CA GLU A 219 -14.13 -25.75 6.95
C GLU A 219 -13.87 -26.70 5.78
N LEU A 220 -12.73 -27.40 5.83
CA LEU A 220 -12.41 -28.45 4.87
C LEU A 220 -12.75 -29.82 5.49
N GLU A 221 -13.58 -30.57 4.78
CA GLU A 221 -13.93 -31.95 5.11
C GLU A 221 -13.31 -32.94 4.10
N TYR A 222 -13.18 -34.21 4.50
CA TYR A 222 -12.69 -35.31 3.65
C TYR A 222 -11.30 -35.08 3.04
N LEU A 223 -10.40 -34.49 3.83
CA LEU A 223 -9.01 -34.33 3.43
C LEU A 223 -8.28 -35.71 3.48
N PRO A 224 -7.44 -36.05 2.50
CA PRO A 224 -6.56 -37.19 2.60
C PRO A 224 -5.67 -37.11 3.84
N ILE A 225 -5.37 -38.27 4.45
CA ILE A 225 -4.57 -38.34 5.70
C ILE A 225 -3.18 -37.72 5.48
N ASN A 226 -2.55 -37.96 4.34
CA ASN A 226 -1.23 -37.46 3.97
C ASN A 226 -1.34 -36.27 3.04
N ASN A 227 -2.00 -35.19 3.46
CA ASN A 227 -2.07 -33.98 2.66
C ASN A 227 -0.95 -32.99 3.02
N SER A 228 -0.35 -32.35 2.02
CA SER A 228 0.70 -31.34 2.15
C SER A 228 0.16 -29.91 2.09
N ILE A 229 -1.11 -29.71 2.49
CA ILE A 229 -1.75 -28.38 2.45
C ILE A 229 -1.06 -27.46 3.45
N LYS A 230 -0.61 -26.30 2.95
CA LYS A 230 0.04 -25.26 3.73
C LYS A 230 -0.83 -23.98 3.79
N ASP A 231 -0.51 -23.15 4.75
CA ASP A 231 -1.08 -21.81 4.81
C ASP A 231 -0.84 -21.05 3.51
N GLY A 232 -1.84 -20.34 3.06
CA GLY A 232 -1.74 -19.54 1.85
C GLY A 232 -2.13 -20.23 0.54
N TYR A 233 -2.39 -21.55 0.53
CA TYR A 233 -2.85 -22.26 -0.66
C TYR A 233 -4.23 -21.76 -1.11
N ILE A 234 -4.47 -21.79 -2.43
CA ILE A 234 -5.71 -21.29 -3.02
C ILE A 234 -6.66 -22.45 -3.27
N VAL A 235 -7.92 -22.21 -2.98
CA VAL A 235 -9.00 -23.19 -3.13
C VAL A 235 -9.85 -22.82 -4.33
N TYR A 236 -10.07 -23.80 -5.20
CA TYR A 236 -10.90 -23.68 -6.40
C TYR A 236 -12.04 -24.70 -6.38
N THR A 237 -13.14 -24.42 -7.06
CA THR A 237 -14.17 -25.42 -7.33
C THR A 237 -13.61 -26.52 -8.20
N SER A 238 -13.95 -27.80 -7.92
CA SER A 238 -13.42 -28.95 -8.68
C SER A 238 -14.17 -29.26 -9.99
N GLY A 239 -15.46 -28.91 -10.06
CA GLY A 239 -16.31 -29.25 -11.20
C GLY A 239 -16.73 -30.73 -11.29
N ILE A 240 -16.36 -31.58 -10.32
CA ILE A 240 -16.60 -33.04 -10.34
C ILE A 240 -18.10 -33.37 -10.34
N ASP A 241 -18.93 -32.52 -9.72
CA ASP A 241 -20.39 -32.72 -9.66
C ASP A 241 -21.10 -32.40 -11.00
N GLY A 242 -20.40 -31.93 -12.00
CA GLY A 242 -20.94 -31.55 -13.32
C GLY A 242 -21.92 -30.37 -13.29
N LYS A 243 -22.24 -29.79 -12.13
CA LYS A 243 -23.16 -28.68 -11.95
C LYS A 243 -22.43 -27.36 -11.70
N ILE A 244 -21.39 -27.42 -10.89
CA ILE A 244 -20.53 -26.28 -10.58
C ILE A 244 -19.36 -26.30 -11.56
N LYS A 245 -19.13 -25.21 -12.26
CA LYS A 245 -17.95 -25.06 -13.13
C LYS A 245 -16.66 -25.21 -12.29
N GLY A 246 -15.74 -26.03 -12.75
CA GLY A 246 -14.42 -26.17 -12.12
C GLY A 246 -13.52 -24.97 -12.36
N GLY A 247 -12.58 -24.73 -11.44
CA GLY A 247 -11.56 -23.67 -11.56
C GLY A 247 -12.01 -22.28 -11.14
N ILE A 248 -13.15 -22.16 -10.43
CA ILE A 248 -13.57 -20.87 -9.86
C ILE A 248 -12.86 -20.69 -8.51
N PRO A 249 -12.09 -19.63 -8.29
CA PRO A 249 -11.45 -19.39 -7.00
C PRO A 249 -12.49 -19.10 -5.93
N VAL A 250 -12.35 -19.77 -4.78
CA VAL A 250 -13.26 -19.67 -3.63
C VAL A 250 -12.64 -18.86 -2.50
N GLY A 251 -11.38 -19.18 -2.16
CA GLY A 251 -10.71 -18.58 -1.03
C GLY A 251 -9.29 -19.06 -0.87
N LYS A 252 -8.72 -18.72 0.27
CA LYS A 252 -7.34 -19.03 0.65
C LYS A 252 -7.32 -19.81 1.94
N ILE A 253 -6.49 -20.86 2.01
CA ILE A 253 -6.27 -21.62 3.24
C ILE A 253 -5.63 -20.74 4.30
N PHE A 254 -6.11 -20.84 5.52
CA PHE A 254 -5.41 -20.39 6.72
C PHE A 254 -5.52 -21.45 7.83
N LEU A 255 -4.45 -21.58 8.58
CA LEU A 255 -4.35 -22.55 9.66
C LEU A 255 -4.73 -21.87 10.98
N ASN A 256 -5.68 -22.46 11.71
CA ASN A 256 -6.07 -22.00 13.04
C ASN A 256 -6.21 -23.19 13.99
N ASN A 257 -5.33 -23.29 15.00
CA ASN A 257 -5.35 -24.37 16.01
C ASN A 257 -5.54 -25.77 15.40
N ASP A 258 -4.67 -26.18 14.49
CA ASP A 258 -4.69 -27.43 13.72
C ASP A 258 -5.89 -27.64 12.78
N LYS A 259 -6.85 -26.72 12.74
CA LYS A 259 -7.93 -26.73 11.75
C LYS A 259 -7.51 -25.99 10.48
N LYS A 260 -7.80 -26.62 9.34
CA LYS A 260 -7.61 -26.03 8.02
C LYS A 260 -8.90 -25.35 7.60
N LEU A 261 -8.89 -24.02 7.62
CA LEU A 261 -10.02 -23.19 7.27
C LEU A 261 -9.73 -22.48 5.93
N VAL A 262 -10.79 -22.16 5.21
CA VAL A 262 -10.73 -21.39 3.96
C VAL A 262 -11.33 -20.03 4.21
N LYS A 263 -10.54 -18.98 4.11
CA LYS A 263 -11.03 -17.60 4.10
C LYS A 263 -11.52 -17.25 2.70
N PHE A 264 -12.77 -16.86 2.57
CA PHE A 264 -13.39 -16.48 1.30
C PHE A 264 -12.74 -15.23 0.69
N PHE A 265 -12.72 -15.17 -0.65
CA PHE A 265 -12.31 -13.97 -1.38
C PHE A 265 -13.46 -12.96 -1.50
N THR A 266 -14.70 -13.44 -1.45
CA THR A 266 -15.92 -12.60 -1.56
C THR A 266 -16.42 -12.21 -0.19
N ASP A 267 -16.78 -10.95 -0.04
CA ASP A 267 -17.53 -10.47 1.12
C ASP A 267 -19.04 -10.62 0.85
N PHE A 268 -19.64 -11.63 1.44
CA PHE A 268 -21.07 -11.94 1.23
C PHE A 268 -22.01 -10.86 1.74
N THR A 269 -21.54 -9.92 2.53
CA THR A 269 -22.37 -8.83 3.09
C THR A 269 -22.52 -7.64 2.15
N GLN A 270 -21.69 -7.56 1.11
CA GLN A 270 -21.61 -6.40 0.20
C GLN A 270 -22.03 -6.71 -1.25
N ILE A 271 -22.53 -7.89 -1.54
CA ILE A 271 -22.86 -8.34 -2.90
C ILE A 271 -24.05 -7.58 -3.47
N LYS A 272 -23.85 -6.87 -4.57
CA LYS A 272 -24.90 -6.14 -5.29
C LYS A 272 -25.28 -6.79 -6.62
N PHE A 273 -24.29 -7.30 -7.34
CA PHE A 273 -24.46 -7.97 -8.63
C PHE A 273 -23.68 -9.28 -8.65
N VAL A 274 -24.28 -10.28 -9.29
CA VAL A 274 -23.65 -11.58 -9.47
C VAL A 274 -23.78 -12.06 -10.91
N LYS A 275 -22.90 -12.98 -11.29
CA LYS A 275 -22.94 -13.73 -12.56
C LYS A 275 -23.37 -15.16 -12.26
N VAL A 276 -24.34 -15.66 -13.00
CA VAL A 276 -24.82 -17.05 -12.93
C VAL A 276 -24.36 -17.77 -14.19
N ASN A 277 -23.66 -18.89 -14.04
CA ASN A 277 -23.37 -19.78 -15.17
C ASN A 277 -24.64 -20.57 -15.54
N LYS A 278 -24.99 -20.62 -16.84
CA LYS A 278 -26.15 -21.38 -17.35
C LYS A 278 -25.86 -22.85 -17.49
#